data_b26575246f11b7e48bae42119b3a13c3
#
_entry.id   b26575246f11b7e48bae42119b3a13c3
#
_cell.length_a   1.000
_cell.length_b   1.000
_cell.length_c   1.000
_cell.angle_alpha   90.00
_cell.angle_beta   90.00
_cell.angle_gamma   90.00
#
_symmetry.space_group_name_H-M   'P 1'
#
loop_
_entity.id
_entity.type
_entity.pdbx_description
1 polymer ?
#
loop_
_entity_poly.entity_id
_entity_poly.type
_entity_poly.pdbx_seq_one_letter_code
_entity_poly.pdbx_strand_id
1 'polypeptide(L)'
;GIRPLCLGEVENGWVLASESCAIDAMNGTFIRDIHPGEIVIINKDGVLSFEFGEKTSKRSCVFEYVYFARPDSVIDGIAVQEARLLMGAQLAKESPVDADVVIGVPDSGLGAAMGYSRESGIPYAMGIVKNKYIGRSFIAPTQKERENMVFVKLNALKSDVSGRRVIVIDDSIVRGTTSRRLVPIIRRAG
;
A
#
# COMPACT_ATOMS: atom_id res chain seq x y z
N GLY A 1 -1.88 -0.38 20.80
CA GLY A 1 -1.16 -0.88 19.65
C GLY A 1 -0.87 0.17 18.59
N ILE A 2 0.38 0.25 18.20
CA ILE A 2 0.81 1.09 17.07
C ILE A 2 0.87 0.25 15.79
N ARG A 3 1.22 -1.02 15.93
CA ARG A 3 1.32 -1.96 14.82
C ARG A 3 0.15 -2.94 14.85
N PRO A 4 -0.45 -3.26 13.69
CA PRO A 4 -1.48 -4.29 13.63
C PRO A 4 -0.89 -5.65 13.99
N LEU A 5 -1.72 -6.48 14.59
CA LEU A 5 -1.42 -7.87 14.89
C LEU A 5 -2.73 -8.66 14.84
N CYS A 6 -2.76 -9.75 14.12
CA CYS A 6 -3.93 -10.59 13.98
C CYS A 6 -3.62 -12.06 14.30
N LEU A 7 -4.65 -12.77 14.69
CA LEU A 7 -4.65 -14.19 14.98
C LEU A 7 -5.39 -14.93 13.88
N GLY A 8 -4.81 -16.00 13.41
CA GLY A 8 -5.42 -16.96 12.49
C GLY A 8 -5.23 -18.40 12.95
N GLU A 9 -6.03 -19.27 12.37
CA GLU A 9 -5.97 -20.72 12.55
C GLU A 9 -5.51 -21.37 11.25
N VAL A 10 -4.62 -22.33 11.36
CA VAL A 10 -4.15 -23.20 10.27
C VAL A 10 -4.37 -24.66 10.63
N GLU A 11 -4.28 -25.57 9.66
CA GLU A 11 -4.62 -26.99 9.84
C GLU A 11 -4.09 -27.64 11.13
N ASN A 12 -2.85 -27.29 11.52
CA ASN A 12 -2.20 -27.90 12.69
C ASN A 12 -1.78 -26.89 13.76
N GLY A 13 -2.48 -25.76 13.88
CA GLY A 13 -2.14 -24.77 14.91
C GLY A 13 -2.64 -23.37 14.62
N TRP A 14 -1.95 -22.43 15.23
CA TRP A 14 -2.30 -21.02 15.22
C TRP A 14 -1.19 -20.19 14.60
N VAL A 15 -1.54 -19.06 14.00
CA VAL A 15 -0.61 -18.11 13.43
C VAL A 15 -0.88 -16.71 13.94
N LEU A 16 0.19 -15.98 14.27
CA LEU A 16 0.15 -14.56 14.55
C LEU A 16 0.87 -13.83 13.42
N ALA A 17 0.23 -12.84 12.85
CA ALA A 17 0.78 -12.06 11.76
C ALA A 17 0.45 -10.58 11.91
N SER A 18 1.25 -9.72 11.28
CA SER A 18 0.96 -8.28 11.21
C SER A 18 -0.18 -7.94 10.23
N GLU A 19 -0.50 -8.87 9.32
CA GLU A 19 -1.48 -8.67 8.26
C GLU A 19 -2.26 -9.97 7.97
N SER A 20 -3.55 -9.86 7.67
CA SER A 20 -4.41 -11.01 7.35
C SER A 20 -3.96 -11.77 6.10
N CYS A 21 -3.39 -11.09 5.11
CA CYS A 21 -2.88 -11.72 3.90
C CYS A 21 -1.76 -12.75 4.15
N ALA A 22 -1.06 -12.67 5.28
CA ALA A 22 -0.09 -13.70 5.66
C ALA A 22 -0.78 -14.99 6.13
N ILE A 23 -1.94 -14.87 6.76
CA ILE A 23 -2.79 -16.01 7.16
C ILE A 23 -3.35 -16.69 5.91
N ASP A 24 -3.87 -15.91 4.97
CA ASP A 24 -4.39 -16.41 3.69
C ASP A 24 -3.29 -17.16 2.90
N ALA A 25 -2.06 -16.62 2.88
CA ALA A 25 -0.91 -17.26 2.21
C ALA A 25 -0.53 -18.63 2.82
N MET A 26 -0.93 -18.88 4.06
CA MET A 26 -0.75 -20.16 4.75
C MET A 26 -1.98 -21.09 4.65
N ASN A 27 -2.97 -20.73 3.82
CA ASN A 27 -4.28 -21.40 3.76
C ASN A 27 -4.98 -21.45 5.12
N GLY A 28 -4.78 -20.42 5.95
CA GLY A 28 -5.38 -20.28 7.25
C GLY A 28 -6.69 -19.52 7.22
N THR A 29 -7.37 -19.51 8.35
CA THR A 29 -8.59 -18.75 8.57
C THR A 29 -8.29 -17.59 9.52
N PHE A 30 -8.57 -16.35 9.09
CA PHE A 30 -8.50 -15.20 9.97
C PHE A 30 -9.53 -15.31 11.08
N ILE A 31 -9.11 -15.17 12.33
CA ILE A 31 -9.99 -15.24 13.50
C ILE A 31 -10.34 -13.83 13.98
N ARG A 32 -9.34 -13.01 14.30
CA ARG A 32 -9.54 -11.62 14.77
C ARG A 32 -8.25 -10.83 14.86
N ASP A 33 -8.38 -9.53 14.96
CA ASP A 33 -7.30 -8.66 15.40
C ASP A 33 -7.03 -8.81 16.92
N ILE A 34 -5.78 -8.59 17.32
CA ILE A 34 -5.36 -8.55 18.71
C ILE A 34 -5.52 -7.12 19.23
N HIS A 35 -6.17 -6.97 20.39
CA HIS A 35 -6.42 -5.66 20.99
C HIS A 35 -5.15 -5.04 21.61
N PRO A 36 -5.05 -3.70 21.64
CA PRO A 36 -3.99 -3.02 22.38
C PRO A 36 -3.98 -3.43 23.86
N GLY A 37 -2.80 -3.85 24.39
CA GLY A 37 -2.66 -4.31 25.76
C GLY A 37 -3.11 -5.74 26.01
N GLU A 38 -3.52 -6.46 24.97
CA GLU A 38 -3.86 -7.88 25.08
C GLU A 38 -2.60 -8.75 25.05
N ILE A 39 -2.60 -9.78 25.90
CA ILE A 39 -1.63 -10.88 25.90
C ILE A 39 -2.33 -12.12 25.42
N VAL A 40 -1.82 -12.72 24.35
CA VAL A 40 -2.32 -13.98 23.79
C VAL A 40 -1.31 -15.08 24.11
N ILE A 41 -1.78 -16.16 24.73
CA ILE A 41 -1.01 -17.37 25.01
C ILE A 41 -1.55 -18.49 24.13
N ILE A 42 -0.67 -19.07 23.36
CA ILE A 42 -0.98 -20.22 22.49
C ILE A 42 -0.26 -21.44 23.06
N ASN A 43 -1.00 -22.50 23.33
CA ASN A 43 -0.47 -23.77 23.82
C ASN A 43 -1.22 -24.94 23.21
N LYS A 44 -0.90 -26.17 23.64
CA LYS A 44 -1.55 -27.42 23.17
C LYS A 44 -3.04 -27.48 23.47
N ASP A 45 -3.54 -26.74 24.47
CA ASP A 45 -4.92 -26.72 24.90
C ASP A 45 -5.75 -25.63 24.18
N GLY A 46 -5.10 -24.80 23.34
CA GLY A 46 -5.73 -23.75 22.55
C GLY A 46 -5.16 -22.36 22.76
N VAL A 47 -6.01 -21.36 22.57
CA VAL A 47 -5.66 -19.93 22.69
C VAL A 47 -6.31 -19.34 23.93
N LEU A 48 -5.50 -18.75 24.80
CA LEU A 48 -5.95 -17.99 25.97
C LEU A 48 -5.62 -16.50 25.72
N SER A 49 -6.52 -15.63 26.17
CA SER A 49 -6.38 -14.19 25.99
C SER A 49 -6.63 -13.47 27.32
N PHE A 50 -5.79 -12.51 27.65
CA PHE A 50 -5.87 -11.70 28.85
C PHE A 50 -5.67 -10.22 28.50
N GLU A 51 -6.50 -9.35 29.04
CA GLU A 51 -6.25 -7.91 29.00
C GLU A 51 -5.22 -7.55 30.09
N PHE A 52 -4.16 -6.84 29.72
CA PHE A 52 -3.13 -6.40 30.64
C PHE A 52 -3.13 -4.87 30.77
N GLY A 53 -3.31 -4.40 31.99
CA GLY A 53 -3.30 -2.97 32.29
C GLY A 53 -4.64 -2.25 32.07
N GLU A 54 -4.57 -0.91 32.01
CA GLU A 54 -5.76 -0.10 31.77
C GLU A 54 -6.24 -0.23 30.31
N LYS A 55 -7.56 -0.24 30.12
CA LYS A 55 -8.16 -0.23 28.77
C LYS A 55 -7.69 1.01 28.01
N THR A 56 -6.91 0.79 26.98
CA THR A 56 -6.45 1.86 26.09
C THR A 56 -7.32 1.91 24.83
N SER A 57 -7.63 3.12 24.38
CA SER A 57 -8.31 3.29 23.09
C SER A 57 -7.39 2.85 21.94
N LYS A 58 -7.95 2.15 20.98
CA LYS A 58 -7.25 1.80 19.75
C LYS A 58 -6.83 3.07 19.00
N ARG A 59 -5.59 3.14 18.56
CA ARG A 59 -5.02 4.25 17.78
C ARG A 59 -4.35 3.68 16.54
N SER A 60 -5.16 3.47 15.49
CA SER A 60 -4.68 2.95 14.22
C SER A 60 -3.83 3.98 13.49
N CYS A 61 -2.77 3.53 12.85
CA CYS A 61 -1.92 4.37 12.02
C CYS A 61 -2.46 4.40 10.59
N VAL A 62 -2.79 5.57 10.07
CA VAL A 62 -3.29 5.73 8.69
C VAL A 62 -2.30 5.20 7.63
N PHE A 63 -1.00 5.20 7.93
CA PHE A 63 0.02 4.69 7.02
C PHE A 63 -0.06 3.17 6.79
N GLU A 64 -0.70 2.42 7.64
CA GLU A 64 -0.99 1.01 7.38
C GLU A 64 -1.87 0.87 6.12
N TYR A 65 -2.90 1.70 5.99
CA TYR A 65 -3.77 1.71 4.79
C TYR A 65 -3.09 2.36 3.58
N VAL A 66 -2.43 3.50 3.77
CA VAL A 66 -1.88 4.30 2.67
C VAL A 66 -0.70 3.59 2.01
N TYR A 67 0.18 2.95 2.80
CA TYR A 67 1.47 2.49 2.30
C TYR A 67 1.88 1.08 2.72
N PHE A 68 1.85 0.74 4.05
CA PHE A 68 2.52 -0.45 4.54
C PHE A 68 1.83 -1.75 4.16
N ALA A 69 0.51 -1.83 4.36
CA ALA A 69 -0.23 -3.07 4.19
C ALA A 69 -0.36 -3.48 2.72
N ARG A 70 -0.42 -4.77 2.48
CA ARG A 70 -0.77 -5.29 1.16
C ARG A 70 -2.24 -4.97 0.83
N PRO A 71 -2.58 -4.73 -0.43
CA PRO A 71 -3.96 -4.36 -0.81
C PRO A 71 -5.00 -5.44 -0.50
N ASP A 72 -4.59 -6.70 -0.43
CA ASP A 72 -5.44 -7.84 -0.09
C ASP A 72 -5.60 -8.07 1.43
N SER A 73 -4.97 -7.26 2.26
CA SER A 73 -5.14 -7.34 3.72
C SER A 73 -6.42 -6.67 4.21
N VAL A 74 -6.94 -7.19 5.32
CA VAL A 74 -7.98 -6.55 6.13
C VAL A 74 -7.36 -6.15 7.46
N ILE A 75 -7.48 -4.89 7.84
CA ILE A 75 -7.00 -4.33 9.10
C ILE A 75 -8.18 -3.64 9.78
N ASP A 76 -8.43 -3.97 11.05
CA ASP A 76 -9.52 -3.36 11.81
C ASP A 76 -10.90 -3.51 11.14
N GLY A 77 -11.11 -4.59 10.41
CA GLY A 77 -12.34 -4.85 9.64
C GLY A 77 -12.46 -4.06 8.34
N ILE A 78 -11.43 -3.30 7.94
CA ILE A 78 -11.42 -2.49 6.72
C ILE A 78 -10.48 -3.14 5.69
N ALA A 79 -10.99 -3.44 4.50
CA ALA A 79 -10.16 -3.90 3.39
C ALA A 79 -9.24 -2.78 2.90
N VAL A 80 -7.93 -3.04 2.86
CA VAL A 80 -6.91 -2.03 2.49
C VAL A 80 -7.15 -1.48 1.09
N GLN A 81 -7.48 -2.34 0.12
CA GLN A 81 -7.78 -1.91 -1.24
C GLN A 81 -8.99 -0.98 -1.32
N GLU A 82 -10.04 -1.27 -0.54
CA GLU A 82 -11.24 -0.42 -0.48
C GLU A 82 -10.91 0.96 0.11
N ALA A 83 -10.15 1.00 1.20
CA ALA A 83 -9.68 2.24 1.79
C ALA A 83 -8.90 3.09 0.78
N ARG A 84 -8.00 2.49 -0.01
CA ARG A 84 -7.24 3.20 -1.06
C ARG A 84 -8.13 3.71 -2.18
N LEU A 85 -9.11 2.95 -2.61
CA LEU A 85 -10.10 3.40 -3.61
C LEU A 85 -10.87 4.61 -3.10
N LEU A 86 -11.36 4.58 -1.86
CA LEU A 86 -12.11 5.69 -1.25
C LEU A 86 -11.24 6.94 -1.06
N MET A 87 -9.97 6.77 -0.65
CA MET A 87 -9.01 7.89 -0.56
C MET A 87 -8.79 8.56 -1.94
N GLY A 88 -8.65 7.75 -2.99
CA GLY A 88 -8.51 8.27 -4.36
C GLY A 88 -9.77 8.99 -4.85
N ALA A 89 -10.94 8.45 -4.58
CA ALA A 89 -12.22 9.09 -4.91
C ALA A 89 -12.38 10.42 -4.16
N GLN A 90 -12.03 10.46 -2.88
CA GLN A 90 -12.06 11.69 -2.09
C GLN A 90 -11.08 12.74 -2.64
N LEU A 91 -9.87 12.33 -3.03
CA LEU A 91 -8.88 13.21 -3.63
C LEU A 91 -9.40 13.84 -4.94
N ALA A 92 -10.14 13.10 -5.75
CA ALA A 92 -10.74 13.63 -6.98
C ALA A 92 -11.78 14.73 -6.71
N LYS A 93 -12.52 14.63 -5.60
CA LYS A 93 -13.47 15.66 -5.16
C LYS A 93 -12.76 16.91 -4.62
N GLU A 94 -11.71 16.72 -3.83
CA GLU A 94 -10.96 17.81 -3.20
C GLU A 94 -10.03 18.56 -4.17
N SER A 95 -9.51 17.84 -5.18
CA SER A 95 -8.53 18.36 -6.11
C SER A 95 -8.87 17.91 -7.55
N PRO A 96 -9.96 18.42 -8.14
CA PRO A 96 -10.31 18.10 -9.51
C PRO A 96 -9.29 18.74 -10.47
N VAL A 97 -8.82 17.95 -11.45
CA VAL A 97 -7.83 18.38 -12.45
C VAL A 97 -8.31 17.98 -13.83
N ASP A 98 -8.20 18.88 -14.80
CA ASP A 98 -8.47 18.57 -16.20
C ASP A 98 -7.27 17.84 -16.82
N ALA A 99 -7.46 16.59 -17.18
CA ALA A 99 -6.44 15.70 -17.73
C ALA A 99 -7.03 14.62 -18.63
N ASP A 100 -6.16 13.93 -19.35
CA ASP A 100 -6.57 12.93 -20.34
C ASP A 100 -6.45 11.51 -19.78
N VAL A 101 -5.63 11.31 -18.72
CA VAL A 101 -5.39 10.00 -18.14
C VAL A 101 -4.92 10.11 -16.69
N VAL A 102 -5.34 9.14 -15.87
CA VAL A 102 -4.88 8.93 -14.49
C VAL A 102 -3.96 7.72 -14.44
N ILE A 103 -2.80 7.85 -13.82
CA ILE A 103 -1.87 6.75 -13.58
C ILE A 103 -1.48 6.69 -12.10
N GLY A 104 -1.16 5.48 -11.61
CA GLY A 104 -0.69 5.28 -10.24
C GLY A 104 0.79 4.93 -10.17
N VAL A 105 1.47 5.40 -9.12
CA VAL A 105 2.83 4.97 -8.83
C VAL A 105 2.81 3.57 -8.22
N PRO A 106 3.43 2.56 -8.86
CA PRO A 106 3.44 1.20 -8.32
C PRO A 106 4.24 1.09 -7.01
N ASP A 107 3.80 0.31 -6.00
CA ASP A 107 2.59 -0.51 -5.99
C ASP A 107 1.45 0.18 -5.21
N SER A 108 1.77 1.02 -4.24
CA SER A 108 0.84 1.61 -3.24
C SER A 108 -0.13 2.65 -3.85
N GLY A 109 0.31 3.43 -4.84
CA GLY A 109 -0.52 4.45 -5.50
C GLY A 109 -1.60 3.91 -6.44
N LEU A 110 -1.55 2.62 -6.82
CA LEU A 110 -2.46 2.06 -7.82
C LEU A 110 -3.93 2.10 -7.39
N GLY A 111 -4.21 1.71 -6.14
CA GLY A 111 -5.58 1.71 -5.62
C GLY A 111 -6.20 3.12 -5.60
N ALA A 112 -5.45 4.10 -5.12
CA ALA A 112 -5.89 5.50 -5.09
C ALA A 112 -6.09 6.06 -6.52
N ALA A 113 -5.22 5.73 -7.47
CA ALA A 113 -5.37 6.14 -8.87
C ALA A 113 -6.65 5.57 -9.51
N MET A 114 -6.97 4.31 -9.22
CA MET A 114 -8.24 3.72 -9.68
C MET A 114 -9.46 4.41 -9.05
N GLY A 115 -9.39 4.75 -7.75
CA GLY A 115 -10.45 5.48 -7.06
C GLY A 115 -10.64 6.88 -7.64
N TYR A 116 -9.54 7.61 -7.88
CA TYR A 116 -9.55 8.91 -8.53
C TYR A 116 -10.20 8.85 -9.93
N SER A 117 -9.79 7.88 -10.74
CA SER A 117 -10.33 7.68 -12.08
C SER A 117 -11.84 7.42 -12.08
N ARG A 118 -12.32 6.55 -11.19
CA ARG A 118 -13.74 6.23 -11.08
C ARG A 118 -14.60 7.44 -10.71
N GLU A 119 -14.11 8.28 -9.80
CA GLU A 119 -14.83 9.45 -9.31
C GLU A 119 -14.78 10.60 -10.33
N SER A 120 -13.60 10.86 -10.93
CA SER A 120 -13.42 11.95 -11.88
C SER A 120 -13.97 11.66 -13.28
N GLY A 121 -14.18 10.39 -13.64
CA GLY A 121 -14.49 9.95 -15.00
C GLY A 121 -13.31 9.96 -15.96
N ILE A 122 -12.11 10.39 -15.53
CA ILE A 122 -10.89 10.39 -16.35
C ILE A 122 -10.37 8.95 -16.45
N PRO A 123 -10.06 8.43 -17.67
CA PRO A 123 -9.61 7.06 -17.84
C PRO A 123 -8.35 6.72 -17.03
N TYR A 124 -8.31 5.52 -16.42
CA TYR A 124 -7.12 4.96 -15.80
C TYR A 124 -6.26 4.23 -16.85
N ALA A 125 -4.95 4.42 -16.77
CA ALA A 125 -3.97 3.61 -17.48
C ALA A 125 -2.84 3.16 -16.55
N MET A 126 -2.08 2.14 -16.94
CA MET A 126 -0.94 1.69 -16.14
C MET A 126 0.15 2.77 -16.09
N GLY A 127 0.51 3.36 -17.22
CA GLY A 127 1.42 4.49 -17.37
C GLY A 127 2.84 4.29 -16.87
N ILE A 128 3.02 3.54 -15.78
CA ILE A 128 4.31 3.27 -15.13
C ILE A 128 4.42 1.78 -14.80
N VAL A 129 5.57 1.20 -15.12
CA VAL A 129 5.90 -0.19 -14.78
C VAL A 129 7.10 -0.22 -13.85
N LYS A 130 7.00 -1.04 -12.80
CA LYS A 130 8.09 -1.32 -11.88
C LYS A 130 8.90 -2.52 -12.38
N ASN A 131 10.20 -2.33 -12.51
CA ASN A 131 11.12 -3.42 -12.84
C ASN A 131 11.24 -4.38 -11.64
N LYS A 132 10.69 -5.58 -11.79
CA LYS A 132 10.69 -6.62 -10.74
C LYS A 132 12.04 -7.32 -10.56
N TYR A 133 12.95 -7.21 -11.54
CA TYR A 133 14.28 -7.83 -11.48
C TYR A 133 15.27 -7.06 -10.61
N ILE A 134 14.94 -5.83 -10.21
CA ILE A 134 15.80 -5.01 -9.37
C ILE A 134 15.38 -5.15 -7.92
N GLY A 135 16.29 -5.71 -7.12
CA GLY A 135 16.13 -5.88 -5.69
C GLY A 135 16.02 -4.55 -4.90
N ARG A 136 16.04 -4.65 -3.59
CA ARG A 136 15.89 -3.50 -2.68
C ARG A 136 17.07 -2.53 -2.79
N SER A 137 16.82 -1.29 -3.19
CA SER A 137 17.84 -0.26 -3.46
C SER A 137 18.67 0.18 -2.26
N PHE A 138 18.22 -0.09 -1.02
CA PHE A 138 18.99 0.28 0.18
C PHE A 138 20.20 -0.63 0.44
N ILE A 139 20.35 -1.72 -0.30
CA ILE A 139 21.52 -2.61 -0.24
C ILE A 139 22.70 -2.06 -1.06
N ALA A 140 22.47 -1.06 -1.93
CA ALA A 140 23.53 -0.46 -2.72
C ALA A 140 24.51 0.33 -1.85
N PRO A 141 25.85 0.09 -1.98
CA PRO A 141 26.86 0.65 -1.09
C PRO A 141 27.02 2.16 -1.23
N THR A 142 26.76 2.74 -2.40
CA THR A 142 26.98 4.18 -2.64
C THR A 142 25.67 4.94 -2.89
N GLN A 143 25.67 6.27 -2.57
CA GLN A 143 24.54 7.17 -2.83
C GLN A 143 24.24 7.25 -4.34
N LYS A 144 25.26 7.31 -5.19
CA LYS A 144 25.15 7.39 -6.64
C LYS A 144 24.51 6.12 -7.24
N GLU A 145 24.85 4.96 -6.71
CA GLU A 145 24.22 3.69 -7.11
C GLU A 145 22.77 3.60 -6.67
N ARG A 146 22.45 4.05 -5.43
CA ARG A 146 21.06 4.18 -4.97
C ARG A 146 20.24 5.12 -5.85
N GLU A 147 20.84 6.20 -6.31
CA GLU A 147 20.23 7.16 -7.23
C GLU A 147 19.97 6.55 -8.61
N ASN A 148 20.94 5.86 -9.17
CA ASN A 148 20.77 5.16 -10.44
C ASN A 148 19.74 4.03 -10.38
N MET A 149 19.67 3.29 -9.27
CA MET A 149 18.68 2.23 -9.08
C MET A 149 17.23 2.70 -9.13
N VAL A 150 16.92 3.93 -8.76
CA VAL A 150 15.56 4.47 -8.88
C VAL A 150 15.16 4.68 -10.34
N PHE A 151 16.10 5.14 -11.19
CA PHE A 151 15.86 5.26 -12.63
C PHE A 151 15.63 3.92 -13.33
N VAL A 152 16.27 2.86 -12.83
CA VAL A 152 16.13 1.50 -13.39
C VAL A 152 14.88 0.79 -12.87
N LYS A 153 14.30 1.28 -11.76
CA LYS A 153 13.11 0.66 -11.13
C LYS A 153 11.78 1.01 -11.79
N LEU A 154 11.63 2.21 -12.31
CA LEU A 154 10.37 2.71 -12.85
C LEU A 154 10.55 3.16 -14.30
N ASN A 155 9.72 2.64 -15.19
CA ASN A 155 9.67 3.02 -16.59
C ASN A 155 8.27 3.49 -16.96
N ALA A 156 8.19 4.60 -17.71
CA ALA A 156 6.93 5.06 -18.27
C ALA A 156 6.55 4.26 -19.53
N LEU A 157 5.28 3.94 -19.65
CA LEU A 157 4.71 3.34 -20.86
C LEU A 157 4.32 4.44 -21.83
N LYS A 158 5.11 4.61 -22.90
CA LYS A 158 4.86 5.63 -23.92
C LYS A 158 3.47 5.55 -24.54
N SER A 159 2.96 4.35 -24.77
CA SER A 159 1.60 4.12 -25.28
C SER A 159 0.51 4.78 -24.45
N ASP A 160 0.75 4.90 -23.14
CA ASP A 160 -0.26 5.37 -22.20
C ASP A 160 -0.14 6.86 -21.89
N VAL A 161 1.08 7.44 -22.02
CA VAL A 161 1.35 8.80 -21.53
C VAL A 161 1.70 9.79 -22.63
N SER A 162 2.19 9.33 -23.81
CA SER A 162 2.68 10.22 -24.85
C SER A 162 1.58 11.14 -25.41
N GLY A 163 1.86 12.45 -25.45
CA GLY A 163 0.94 13.48 -25.93
C GLY A 163 -0.28 13.72 -25.03
N ARG A 164 -0.29 13.23 -23.78
CA ARG A 164 -1.43 13.34 -22.86
C ARG A 164 -1.11 14.19 -21.65
N ARG A 165 -2.11 14.87 -21.11
CA ARG A 165 -2.06 15.48 -19.79
C ARG A 165 -2.31 14.37 -18.76
N VAL A 166 -1.32 14.11 -17.92
CA VAL A 166 -1.27 12.94 -17.03
C VAL A 166 -1.42 13.37 -15.58
N ILE A 167 -2.40 12.80 -14.89
CA ILE A 167 -2.48 12.83 -13.43
C ILE A 167 -1.67 11.65 -12.89
N VAL A 168 -0.73 11.94 -12.01
CA VAL A 168 0.08 10.92 -11.33
C VAL A 168 -0.32 10.87 -9.86
N ILE A 169 -0.86 9.74 -9.43
CA ILE A 169 -1.25 9.49 -8.05
C ILE A 169 -0.17 8.66 -7.36
N ASP A 170 0.36 9.19 -6.25
CA ASP A 170 1.29 8.49 -5.36
C ASP A 170 0.65 8.34 -3.98
N ASP A 171 1.19 7.46 -3.14
CA ASP A 171 0.69 7.26 -1.77
C ASP A 171 1.02 8.45 -0.86
N SER A 172 2.19 9.05 -1.04
CA SER A 172 2.66 10.15 -0.19
C SER A 172 3.80 10.95 -0.82
N ILE A 173 3.88 12.23 -0.48
CA ILE A 173 5.01 13.11 -0.81
C ILE A 173 5.68 13.56 0.48
N VAL A 174 6.80 12.92 0.85
CA VAL A 174 7.54 13.25 2.09
C VAL A 174 8.63 14.29 1.83
N ARG A 175 9.62 13.95 1.00
CA ARG A 175 10.76 14.85 0.64
C ARG A 175 10.76 15.23 -0.84
N GLY A 176 9.79 14.76 -1.60
CA GLY A 176 9.71 14.97 -3.04
C GLY A 176 10.80 14.29 -3.87
N THR A 177 11.64 13.43 -3.27
CA THR A 177 12.74 12.77 -4.00
C THR A 177 12.23 11.85 -5.10
N THR A 178 11.18 11.08 -4.82
CA THR A 178 10.53 10.18 -5.80
C THR A 178 9.90 11.00 -6.92
N SER A 179 9.11 12.01 -6.58
CA SER A 179 8.39 12.86 -7.54
C SER A 179 9.36 13.61 -8.46
N ARG A 180 10.47 14.16 -7.92
CA ARG A 180 11.51 14.83 -8.73
C ARG A 180 12.15 13.94 -9.78
N ARG A 181 12.15 12.63 -9.57
CA ARG A 181 12.70 11.64 -10.51
C ARG A 181 11.64 11.10 -11.46
N LEU A 182 10.44 10.88 -10.94
CA LEU A 182 9.33 10.30 -11.67
C LEU A 182 8.80 11.23 -12.77
N VAL A 183 8.61 12.52 -12.46
CA VAL A 183 8.12 13.51 -13.43
C VAL A 183 9.00 13.61 -14.68
N PRO A 184 10.34 13.69 -14.59
CA PRO A 184 11.20 13.65 -15.78
C PRO A 184 11.12 12.34 -16.58
N ILE A 185 10.87 11.19 -15.92
CA ILE A 185 10.71 9.90 -16.62
C ILE A 185 9.45 9.95 -17.50
N ILE A 186 8.33 10.42 -16.93
CA ILE A 186 7.06 10.54 -17.65
C ILE A 186 7.19 11.57 -18.79
N ARG A 187 7.77 12.76 -18.53
CA ARG A 187 7.98 13.80 -19.55
C ARG A 187 8.85 13.37 -20.71
N ARG A 188 9.82 12.49 -20.49
CA ARG A 188 10.66 11.91 -21.57
C ARG A 188 9.92 10.87 -22.40
N ALA A 189 8.84 10.36 -21.90
CA ALA A 189 7.99 9.41 -22.62
C ALA A 189 7.02 10.11 -23.59
N GLY A 190 6.88 11.44 -23.51
CA GLY A 190 6.10 12.29 -24.43
C GLY A 190 5.15 13.20 -23.69
#